data_7c9eefd4880a50a615dcefad108b6125
#
_entry.id   7c9eefd4880a50a615dcefad108b6125
#
_cell.length_a   1.000
_cell.length_b   1.000
_cell.length_c   1.000
_cell.angle_alpha   90.00
_cell.angle_beta   90.00
_cell.angle_gamma   90.00
#
_symmetry.space_group_name_H-M   'P 1'
#
loop_
_entity.id
_entity.type
_entity.pdbx_description
1 polymer ?
#
loop_
_entity_poly.entity_id
_entity_poly.type
_entity_poly.pdbx_seq_one_letter_code
_entity_poly.pdbx_strand_id
1 'polypeptide(L)'
;MVNYDYYQDKPSQTVGLSKTAVLIKKARETNPNTVLVDSGDTIQGTPFGTYKALIDPVSQGETHPMYKAFEMLGYDAETLGNHEFNYGLEFLDHSQDQWMASFLK
;
A
#
# COMPACT_ATOMS: atom_id res chain seq x y z
N MET A 1 -6.02 3.85 -2.01
CA MET A 1 -4.92 4.43 -1.24
C MET A 1 -5.42 5.55 -0.32
N VAL A 2 -5.84 6.68 -0.82
CA VAL A 2 -6.33 7.82 -0.03
C VAL A 2 -7.84 7.91 0.00
N ASN A 3 -8.38 8.58 1.01
CA ASN A 3 -9.83 8.77 1.19
C ASN A 3 -10.35 9.99 0.44
N TYR A 4 -10.05 10.08 -0.84
CA TYR A 4 -10.40 11.20 -1.70
C TYR A 4 -10.97 10.71 -3.03
N ASP A 5 -12.10 11.29 -3.44
CA ASP A 5 -12.72 11.03 -4.74
C ASP A 5 -12.25 12.11 -5.73
N TYR A 6 -11.33 11.73 -6.60
CA TYR A 6 -10.74 12.65 -7.58
C TYR A 6 -11.70 13.05 -8.69
N TYR A 7 -12.75 12.26 -8.93
CA TYR A 7 -13.77 12.61 -9.92
C TYR A 7 -14.74 13.65 -9.40
N GLN A 8 -15.08 13.59 -8.11
CA GLN A 8 -15.97 14.55 -7.46
C GLN A 8 -15.23 15.68 -6.75
N ASP A 9 -13.91 15.65 -6.75
CA ASP A 9 -13.03 16.62 -6.11
C ASP A 9 -13.40 16.88 -4.64
N LYS A 10 -13.58 15.81 -3.87
CA LYS A 10 -13.93 15.89 -2.45
C LYS A 10 -13.49 14.64 -1.67
N PRO A 11 -13.36 14.75 -0.34
CA PRO A 11 -13.12 13.59 0.51
C PRO A 11 -14.20 12.53 0.33
N SER A 12 -13.78 11.26 0.30
CA SER A 12 -14.68 10.11 0.23
C SER A 12 -14.90 9.52 1.63
N GLN A 13 -16.16 9.12 1.89
CA GLN A 13 -16.52 8.41 3.12
C GLN A 13 -16.48 6.87 2.95
N THR A 14 -16.26 6.39 1.74
CA THR A 14 -16.38 4.96 1.43
C THR A 14 -15.10 4.31 0.92
N VAL A 15 -14.09 5.08 0.55
CA VAL A 15 -12.81 4.57 0.03
C VAL A 15 -11.62 5.06 0.86
N GLY A 16 -10.54 4.33 0.76
CA GLY A 16 -9.27 4.68 1.40
C GLY A 16 -8.80 3.65 2.41
N LEU A 17 -7.49 3.48 2.50
CA LEU A 17 -6.87 2.47 3.36
C LEU A 17 -7.14 2.74 4.85
N SER A 18 -7.28 3.99 5.24
CA SER A 18 -7.63 4.35 6.63
C SER A 18 -8.98 3.78 7.07
N LYS A 19 -9.93 3.69 6.14
CA LYS A 19 -11.24 3.06 6.42
C LYS A 19 -11.12 1.55 6.46
N THR A 20 -10.34 0.97 5.55
CA THR A 20 -10.03 -0.46 5.55
C THR A 20 -9.31 -0.87 6.84
N ALA A 21 -8.44 -0.01 7.37
CA ALA A 21 -7.72 -0.26 8.63
C ALA A 21 -8.68 -0.49 9.81
N VAL A 22 -9.79 0.22 9.87
CA VAL A 22 -10.83 0.01 10.90
C VAL A 22 -11.43 -1.38 10.79
N LEU A 23 -11.70 -1.84 9.57
CA LEU A 23 -12.27 -3.17 9.32
C LEU A 23 -11.25 -4.27 9.65
N ILE A 24 -9.99 -4.07 9.31
CA ILE A 24 -8.89 -4.99 9.65
C ILE A 24 -8.77 -5.16 11.17
N LYS A 25 -8.76 -4.04 11.90
CA LYS A 25 -8.70 -4.04 13.35
C LYS A 25 -9.88 -4.81 13.96
N LYS A 26 -11.08 -4.54 13.47
CA LYS A 26 -12.30 -5.21 13.92
C LYS A 26 -12.27 -6.72 13.64
N ALA A 27 -11.80 -7.12 12.46
CA ALA A 27 -11.65 -8.53 12.11
C ALA A 27 -10.68 -9.25 13.05
N ARG A 28 -9.57 -8.62 13.41
CA ARG A 28 -8.58 -9.17 14.34
C ARG A 28 -9.10 -9.28 15.76
N GLU A 29 -9.91 -8.35 16.20
CA GLU A 29 -10.56 -8.40 17.53
C GLU A 29 -11.49 -9.60 17.66
N THR A 30 -12.19 -9.97 16.58
CA THR A 30 -13.14 -11.08 16.54
C THR A 30 -12.47 -12.42 16.24
N ASN A 31 -11.35 -12.41 15.52
CA ASN A 31 -10.65 -13.59 15.03
C ASN A 31 -9.14 -13.45 15.32
N PRO A 32 -8.66 -13.89 16.50
CA PRO A 32 -7.25 -13.69 16.89
C PRO A 32 -6.25 -14.42 15.98
N ASN A 33 -6.67 -15.46 15.27
CA ASN A 33 -5.83 -16.18 14.30
C ASN A 33 -6.11 -15.69 12.88
N THR A 34 -5.74 -14.44 12.60
CA THR A 34 -5.98 -13.79 11.30
C THR A 34 -4.68 -13.69 10.50
N VAL A 35 -4.74 -14.06 9.23
CA VAL A 35 -3.70 -13.79 8.22
C VAL A 35 -4.22 -12.70 7.29
N LEU A 36 -3.41 -11.67 7.08
CA LEU A 36 -3.74 -10.54 6.23
C LEU A 36 -2.80 -10.49 5.03
N VAL A 37 -3.35 -10.56 3.83
CA VAL A 37 -2.58 -10.59 2.59
C VAL A 37 -3.10 -9.55 1.60
N ASP A 38 -2.23 -9.13 0.68
CA ASP A 38 -2.59 -8.27 -0.44
C ASP A 38 -2.38 -9.02 -1.76
N SER A 39 -3.24 -8.75 -2.73
CA SER A 39 -3.23 -9.44 -4.03
C SER A 39 -2.44 -8.71 -5.11
N GLY A 40 -1.78 -7.61 -4.78
CA GLY A 40 -1.01 -6.83 -5.74
C GLY A 40 -1.80 -5.69 -6.38
N ASP A 41 -1.22 -5.04 -7.38
CA ASP A 41 -1.70 -3.83 -8.02
C ASP A 41 -1.81 -2.65 -7.03
N THR A 42 -0.82 -2.54 -6.17
CA THR A 42 -0.85 -1.70 -4.98
C THR A 42 -0.34 -0.28 -5.25
N ILE A 43 0.65 -0.13 -6.13
CA ILE A 43 1.40 1.13 -6.29
C ILE A 43 0.88 2.01 -7.44
N GLN A 44 -0.13 1.58 -8.16
CA GLN A 44 -0.73 2.31 -9.26
C GLN A 44 -2.25 2.41 -9.10
N GLY A 45 -2.87 3.42 -9.72
CA GLY A 45 -4.31 3.52 -9.85
C GLY A 45 -4.94 4.80 -9.32
N THR A 46 -4.15 5.68 -8.70
CA THR A 46 -4.63 6.99 -8.23
C THR A 46 -3.64 8.09 -8.58
N PRO A 47 -4.07 9.37 -8.63
CA PRO A 47 -3.16 10.51 -8.80
C PRO A 47 -2.04 10.53 -7.75
N PHE A 48 -2.29 10.13 -6.53
CA PHE A 48 -1.26 10.02 -5.49
C PHE A 48 -0.22 8.95 -5.83
N GLY A 49 -0.66 7.80 -6.35
CA GLY A 49 0.26 6.75 -6.82
C GLY A 49 1.14 7.24 -7.97
N THR A 50 0.55 7.95 -8.93
CA THR A 50 1.27 8.56 -10.05
C THR A 50 2.28 9.62 -9.56
N TYR A 51 1.89 10.45 -8.60
CA TYR A 51 2.80 11.43 -7.99
C TYR A 51 4.03 10.76 -7.38
N LYS A 52 3.85 9.71 -6.60
CA LYS A 52 4.94 8.99 -5.94
C LYS A 52 5.81 8.17 -6.90
N ALA A 53 5.33 7.91 -8.10
CA ALA A 53 6.10 7.21 -9.13
C ALA A 53 6.88 8.15 -10.05
N LEU A 54 6.27 9.25 -10.47
CA LEU A 54 6.78 10.08 -11.57
C LEU A 54 7.24 11.48 -11.15
N ILE A 55 6.71 12.03 -10.06
CA ILE A 55 7.00 13.42 -9.64
C ILE A 55 7.93 13.43 -8.42
N ASP A 56 7.65 12.63 -7.42
CA ASP A 56 8.46 12.46 -6.21
C ASP A 56 8.71 10.96 -5.98
N PRO A 57 9.52 10.31 -6.85
CA PRO A 57 9.69 8.87 -6.78
C PRO A 57 10.41 8.41 -5.51
N VAL A 58 10.01 7.22 -5.07
CA VAL A 58 10.66 6.55 -3.94
C VAL A 58 12.07 6.18 -4.33
N SER A 59 13.06 6.69 -3.58
CA SER A 59 14.46 6.38 -3.78
C SER A 59 14.95 5.28 -2.83
N GLN A 60 16.17 4.81 -3.06
CA GLN A 60 16.78 3.79 -2.22
C GLN A 60 16.79 4.22 -0.74
N GLY A 61 16.34 3.36 0.13
CA GLY A 61 16.24 3.63 1.57
C GLY A 61 14.93 4.28 2.02
N GLU A 62 14.13 4.79 1.09
CA GLU A 62 12.78 5.28 1.37
C GLU A 62 11.76 4.14 1.24
N THR A 63 10.59 4.32 1.88
CA THR A 63 9.50 3.35 1.81
C THR A 63 8.31 3.98 1.07
N HIS A 64 7.77 3.26 0.09
CA HIS A 64 6.52 3.70 -0.55
C HIS A 64 5.40 3.77 0.48
N PRO A 65 4.55 4.82 0.46
CA PRO A 65 3.50 5.01 1.47
C PRO A 65 2.58 3.80 1.67
N MET A 66 2.26 3.05 0.60
CA MET A 66 1.42 1.84 0.72
C MET A 66 2.14 0.73 1.48
N TYR A 67 3.40 0.49 1.20
CA TYR A 67 4.19 -0.51 1.94
C TYR A 67 4.45 -0.10 3.38
N LYS A 68 4.58 1.21 3.63
CA LYS A 68 4.62 1.72 5.00
C LYS A 68 3.32 1.44 5.75
N ALA A 69 2.19 1.63 5.09
CA ALA A 69 0.89 1.30 5.65
C ALA A 69 0.74 -0.21 5.89
N PHE A 70 1.23 -1.06 4.99
CA PHE A 70 1.25 -2.52 5.17
C PHE A 70 2.05 -2.93 6.39
N GLU A 71 3.22 -2.32 6.60
CA GLU A 71 4.03 -2.53 7.80
C GLU A 71 3.26 -2.15 9.07
N MET A 72 2.65 -0.97 9.08
CA MET A 72 1.87 -0.47 10.24
C MET A 72 0.64 -1.32 10.54
N LEU A 73 -0.01 -1.86 9.51
CA LEU A 73 -1.20 -2.70 9.64
C LEU A 73 -0.88 -4.18 9.85
N GLY A 74 0.40 -4.55 9.79
CA GLY A 74 0.83 -5.92 10.01
C GLY A 74 0.40 -6.89 8.91
N TYR A 75 0.49 -6.49 7.65
CA TYR A 75 0.30 -7.40 6.52
C TYR A 75 1.31 -8.55 6.58
N ASP A 76 0.84 -9.76 6.35
CA ASP A 76 1.66 -10.97 6.44
C ASP A 76 2.35 -11.32 5.12
N ALA A 77 1.72 -11.00 4.00
CA ALA A 77 2.27 -11.25 2.67
C ALA A 77 1.58 -10.40 1.60
N GLU A 78 2.26 -10.27 0.47
CA GLU A 78 1.74 -9.65 -0.74
C GLU A 78 2.16 -10.50 -1.94
N THR A 79 1.32 -10.55 -2.97
CA THR A 79 1.74 -10.99 -4.29
C THR A 79 1.88 -9.79 -5.22
N LEU A 80 2.79 -9.87 -6.18
CA LEU A 80 2.94 -8.81 -7.18
C LEU A 80 1.87 -8.99 -8.27
N GLY A 81 1.11 -7.94 -8.52
CA GLY A 81 0.23 -7.85 -9.68
C GLY A 81 1.01 -7.34 -10.90
N ASN A 82 0.34 -7.25 -12.04
CA ASN A 82 0.98 -6.74 -13.25
C ASN A 82 1.30 -5.23 -13.17
N HIS A 83 0.53 -4.47 -12.41
CA HIS A 83 0.72 -3.02 -12.30
C HIS A 83 1.89 -2.62 -11.39
N GLU A 84 2.44 -3.52 -10.60
CA GLU A 84 3.68 -3.28 -9.85
C GLU A 84 4.88 -3.03 -10.79
N PHE A 85 4.82 -3.54 -12.02
CA PHE A 85 5.91 -3.42 -13.00
C PHE A 85 5.79 -2.16 -13.89
N ASN A 86 4.71 -1.41 -13.81
CA ASN A 86 4.43 -0.31 -14.74
C ASN A 86 5.43 0.85 -14.66
N TYR A 87 6.03 1.08 -13.49
CA TYR A 87 7.00 2.17 -13.26
C TYR A 87 8.44 1.67 -13.26
N GLY A 88 8.68 0.42 -13.67
CA GLY A 88 10.00 -0.19 -13.76
C GLY A 88 10.44 -0.93 -12.51
N LEU A 89 11.43 -1.82 -12.67
CA LEU A 89 11.91 -2.68 -11.59
C LEU A 89 12.61 -1.90 -10.48
N GLU A 90 13.34 -0.84 -10.83
CA GLU A 90 14.03 -0.01 -9.83
C GLU A 90 13.04 0.65 -8.87
N PHE A 91 11.97 1.22 -9.39
CA PHE A 91 10.92 1.80 -8.56
C PHE A 91 10.24 0.75 -7.69
N LEU A 92 9.96 -0.42 -8.24
CA LEU A 92 9.36 -1.52 -7.49
C LEU A 92 10.28 -1.99 -6.36
N ASP A 93 11.55 -2.20 -6.64
CA ASP A 93 12.53 -2.63 -5.64
C ASP A 93 12.64 -1.60 -4.51
N HIS A 94 12.77 -0.32 -4.82
CA HIS A 94 12.82 0.74 -3.81
C HIS A 94 11.53 0.82 -3.00
N SER A 95 10.38 0.65 -3.65
CA SER A 95 9.07 0.78 -3.00
C SER A 95 8.85 -0.25 -1.90
N GLN A 96 9.32 -1.48 -2.09
CA GLN A 96 9.06 -2.59 -1.16
C GLN A 96 10.25 -3.02 -0.32
N ASP A 97 11.45 -2.52 -0.61
CA ASP A 97 12.69 -3.00 0.02
C ASP A 97 12.66 -2.93 1.54
N GLN A 98 12.26 -1.81 2.11
CA GLN A 98 12.19 -1.62 3.56
C GLN A 98 11.10 -2.50 4.22
N TRP A 99 9.99 -2.71 3.53
CA TRP A 99 8.95 -3.61 4.01
C TRP A 99 9.42 -5.06 3.99
N MET A 100 10.04 -5.49 2.89
CA MET A 100 10.64 -6.82 2.79
C MET A 100 11.69 -7.04 3.89
N ALA A 101 12.54 -6.05 4.16
CA ALA A 101 13.54 -6.12 5.21
C ALA A 101 12.91 -6.30 6.61
N SER A 102 11.69 -5.80 6.84
CA SER A 102 11.00 -5.94 8.12
C SER A 102 10.68 -7.38 8.50
N PHE A 103 10.56 -8.28 7.52
CA PHE A 103 10.34 -9.71 7.75
C PHE A 103 11.61 -10.48 8.14
N LEU A 104 12.78 -9.89 7.94
CA LEU A 104 14.07 -10.54 8.19
C LEU A 104 14.61 -10.27 9.60
N LYS A 105 13.88 -9.52 10.38
CA LYS A 105 14.28 -9.16 11.76
C LYS A 105 13.92 -10.22 12.79
#